data_b86bf49901801d1da760889a8f3a4b0b
#
_entry.id   b86bf49901801d1da760889a8f3a4b0b
#
_cell.length_a   1.000
_cell.length_b   1.000
_cell.length_c   1.000
_cell.angle_alpha   90.00
_cell.angle_beta   90.00
_cell.angle_gamma   90.00
#
_symmetry.space_group_name_H-M   'P 1'
#
loop_
_entity.id
_entity.type
_entity.pdbx_description
1 polymer ?
#
loop_
_entity_poly.entity_id
_entity_poly.type
_entity_poly.pdbx_seq_one_letter_code
_entity_poly.pdbx_strand_id
1 'polypeptide(L)'
;MSLPAPNSDALAASQALQRQIAAEIAEQGGAIPFSRFMELALYAPNLGYYSGGAAKLGRDGDFTTAPEISPLFGATLARASAAIMAQTGPNIIEFGAGTGKLARDVLSALNAMGVAVESYTIIELSGELRARQQEALKEFAQVRWLHAFPDSFQGVVLANEVLDAMPVELVVKEGGQWRRQMVTIEDGRFAFEAAELDTALLAQIARQIPNAE
;
A
#
# COMPACT_ATOMS: atom_id res chain seq x y z
N MET A 1 3.36 28.12 7.20
CA MET A 1 1.92 27.91 7.42
C MET A 1 1.79 26.72 8.35
N SER A 2 1.06 26.84 9.46
CA SER A 2 0.74 25.69 10.31
C SER A 2 -0.46 24.95 9.69
N LEU A 3 -0.43 23.63 9.68
CA LEU A 3 -1.59 22.82 9.31
C LEU A 3 -2.76 23.10 10.27
N PRO A 4 -4.01 23.01 9.81
CA PRO A 4 -5.18 23.12 10.67
C PRO A 4 -5.15 22.04 11.76
N ALA A 5 -5.60 22.36 12.95
CA ALA A 5 -5.67 21.38 14.04
C ALA A 5 -6.68 20.27 13.69
N PRO A 6 -6.37 19.00 14.00
CA PRO A 6 -7.30 17.89 13.81
C PRO A 6 -8.57 18.11 14.66
N ASN A 7 -9.70 17.58 14.19
CA ASN A 7 -10.94 17.58 15.00
C ASN A 7 -10.85 16.57 16.16
N SER A 8 -11.83 16.64 17.10
CA SER A 8 -11.85 15.79 18.29
C SER A 8 -11.82 14.30 17.99
N ASP A 9 -12.53 13.87 16.96
CA ASP A 9 -12.66 12.46 16.60
C ASP A 9 -11.35 11.91 16.00
N ALA A 10 -10.67 12.72 15.15
CA ALA A 10 -9.36 12.39 14.62
C ALA A 10 -8.30 12.32 15.73
N LEU A 11 -8.35 13.22 16.72
CA LEU A 11 -7.46 13.17 17.89
C LEU A 11 -7.72 11.92 18.73
N ALA A 12 -8.98 11.58 18.99
CA ALA A 12 -9.35 10.38 19.74
C ALA A 12 -8.89 9.09 19.04
N ALA A 13 -9.08 8.99 17.73
CA ALA A 13 -8.61 7.87 16.91
C ALA A 13 -7.08 7.77 16.94
N SER A 14 -6.37 8.87 16.75
CA SER A 14 -4.90 8.91 16.83
C SER A 14 -4.38 8.44 18.19
N GLN A 15 -4.98 8.91 19.29
CA GLN A 15 -4.62 8.47 20.64
C GLN A 15 -4.92 6.99 20.89
N ALA A 16 -6.02 6.46 20.33
CA ALA A 16 -6.35 5.05 20.45
C ALA A 16 -5.32 4.19 19.70
N LEU A 17 -4.93 4.58 18.48
CA LEU A 17 -3.90 3.92 17.71
C LEU A 17 -2.53 3.96 18.41
N GLN A 18 -2.14 5.11 18.95
CA GLN A 18 -0.90 5.24 19.72
C GLN A 18 -0.87 4.29 20.92
N ARG A 19 -1.99 4.15 21.65
CA ARG A 19 -2.08 3.18 22.77
C ARG A 19 -1.96 1.74 22.31
N GLN A 20 -2.58 1.39 21.16
CA GLN A 20 -2.46 0.04 20.61
C GLN A 20 -1.01 -0.29 20.20
N ILE A 21 -0.34 0.63 19.52
CA ILE A 21 1.07 0.45 19.12
C ILE A 21 1.96 0.36 20.37
N ALA A 22 1.73 1.20 21.38
CA ALA A 22 2.49 1.18 22.63
C ALA A 22 2.31 -0.14 23.39
N ALA A 23 1.10 -0.70 23.41
CA ALA A 23 0.85 -2.00 24.02
C ALA A 23 1.62 -3.11 23.29
N GLU A 24 1.62 -3.12 21.96
CA GLU A 24 2.37 -4.11 21.19
C GLU A 24 3.89 -3.97 21.40
N ILE A 25 4.42 -2.75 21.45
CA ILE A 25 5.83 -2.50 21.78
C ILE A 25 6.17 -3.12 23.15
N ALA A 26 5.33 -2.92 24.16
CA ALA A 26 5.55 -3.48 25.49
C ALA A 26 5.49 -5.02 25.48
N GLU A 27 4.55 -5.63 24.77
CA GLU A 27 4.40 -7.08 24.62
C GLU A 27 5.58 -7.73 23.89
N GLN A 28 6.19 -7.00 22.93
CA GLN A 28 7.33 -7.46 22.13
C GLN A 28 8.70 -7.17 22.78
N GLY A 29 8.72 -6.78 24.06
CA GLY A 29 9.98 -6.57 24.80
C GLY A 29 10.58 -5.17 24.69
N GLY A 30 9.80 -4.17 24.28
CA GLY A 30 10.17 -2.75 24.31
C GLY A 30 10.39 -2.11 22.93
N ALA A 31 10.45 -2.90 21.85
CA ALA A 31 10.58 -2.38 20.50
C ALA A 31 9.91 -3.31 19.47
N ILE A 32 9.44 -2.72 18.35
CA ILE A 32 8.92 -3.44 17.18
C ILE A 32 9.64 -2.99 15.91
N PRO A 33 9.74 -3.85 14.87
CA PRO A 33 10.27 -3.44 13.57
C PRO A 33 9.52 -2.23 12.99
N PHE A 34 10.21 -1.37 12.25
CA PHE A 34 9.54 -0.25 11.57
C PHE A 34 8.42 -0.74 10.62
N SER A 35 8.63 -1.87 9.94
CA SER A 35 7.59 -2.49 9.11
C SER A 35 6.31 -2.79 9.89
N ARG A 36 6.43 -3.30 11.12
CA ARG A 36 5.27 -3.56 11.98
C ARG A 36 4.61 -2.28 12.48
N PHE A 37 5.40 -1.28 12.86
CA PHE A 37 4.88 0.06 13.19
C PHE A 37 4.09 0.64 12.02
N MET A 38 4.65 0.61 10.81
CA MET A 38 4.00 1.11 9.60
C MET A 38 2.72 0.33 9.28
N GLU A 39 2.73 -0.99 9.42
CA GLU A 39 1.55 -1.83 9.25
C GLU A 39 0.41 -1.42 10.20
N LEU A 40 0.71 -1.23 11.48
CA LEU A 40 -0.28 -0.78 12.45
C LEU A 40 -0.78 0.63 12.15
N ALA A 41 0.12 1.55 11.84
CA ALA A 41 -0.23 2.94 11.55
C ALA A 41 -1.15 3.05 10.33
N LEU A 42 -0.94 2.23 9.32
CA LEU A 42 -1.71 2.27 8.07
C LEU A 42 -2.94 1.37 8.08
N TYR A 43 -2.87 0.18 8.69
CA TYR A 43 -3.85 -0.89 8.50
C TYR A 43 -4.47 -1.45 9.78
N ALA A 44 -4.15 -0.94 10.99
CA ALA A 44 -4.81 -1.40 12.21
C ALA A 44 -6.34 -1.32 12.07
N PRO A 45 -7.10 -2.39 12.39
CA PRO A 45 -8.55 -2.41 12.23
C PRO A 45 -9.23 -1.22 12.92
N ASN A 46 -10.06 -0.49 12.20
CA ASN A 46 -10.81 0.70 12.64
C ASN A 46 -9.97 1.92 13.08
N LEU A 47 -8.64 1.84 13.14
CA LEU A 47 -7.76 2.91 13.64
C LEU A 47 -6.70 3.32 12.64
N GLY A 48 -6.19 2.38 11.82
CA GLY A 48 -5.16 2.64 10.82
C GLY A 48 -5.63 3.63 9.75
N TYR A 49 -4.68 4.31 9.14
CA TYR A 49 -4.97 5.36 8.17
C TYR A 49 -5.93 4.89 7.05
N TYR A 50 -5.72 3.69 6.48
CA TYR A 50 -6.57 3.13 5.43
C TYR A 50 -7.76 2.29 5.94
N SER A 51 -7.86 2.06 7.26
CA SER A 51 -8.90 1.21 7.87
C SER A 51 -9.80 1.98 8.84
N GLY A 52 -9.57 3.28 9.05
CA GLY A 52 -10.24 4.10 10.08
C GLY A 52 -11.56 4.73 9.64
N GLY A 53 -12.24 4.26 8.59
CA GLY A 53 -13.60 4.67 8.21
C GLY A 53 -13.75 6.09 7.64
N ALA A 54 -12.76 6.97 7.73
CA ALA A 54 -12.80 8.30 7.10
C ALA A 54 -12.52 8.19 5.59
N ALA A 55 -13.17 9.04 4.77
CA ALA A 55 -12.86 9.13 3.35
C ALA A 55 -11.43 9.66 3.18
N LYS A 56 -10.48 8.78 2.83
CA LYS A 56 -9.07 9.13 2.66
C LYS A 56 -8.72 9.44 1.22
N LEU A 57 -9.39 8.76 0.29
CA LEU A 57 -9.13 8.83 -1.14
C LEU A 57 -10.26 9.57 -1.86
N GLY A 58 -9.90 10.33 -2.92
CA GLY A 58 -10.83 11.02 -3.77
C GLY A 58 -11.08 12.47 -3.37
N ARG A 59 -12.10 13.09 -3.99
CA ARG A 59 -12.36 14.54 -3.94
C ARG A 59 -12.65 15.08 -2.53
N ASP A 60 -13.20 14.23 -1.67
CA ASP A 60 -13.56 14.56 -0.29
C ASP A 60 -12.57 13.93 0.72
N GLY A 61 -11.46 13.36 0.24
CA GLY A 61 -10.42 12.72 1.04
C GLY A 61 -9.24 13.62 1.35
N ASP A 62 -8.26 13.07 2.09
CA ASP A 62 -7.06 13.79 2.50
C ASP A 62 -6.13 14.08 1.30
N PHE A 63 -6.20 13.26 0.23
CA PHE A 63 -5.43 13.46 -1.00
C PHE A 63 -6.15 12.90 -2.23
N THR A 64 -5.79 13.45 -3.40
CA THR A 64 -6.34 13.04 -4.70
C THR A 64 -5.21 12.58 -5.60
N THR A 65 -5.28 11.32 -6.06
CA THR A 65 -4.32 10.73 -6.99
C THR A 65 -4.73 10.95 -8.44
N ALA A 66 -3.82 10.75 -9.39
CA ALA A 66 -4.08 10.96 -10.81
C ALA A 66 -5.33 10.22 -11.35
N PRO A 67 -5.62 8.96 -10.96
CA PRO A 67 -6.86 8.29 -11.34
C PRO A 67 -8.14 9.02 -10.94
N GLU A 68 -8.14 9.68 -9.78
CA GLU A 68 -9.32 10.39 -9.28
C GLU A 68 -9.59 11.71 -10.04
N ILE A 69 -8.55 12.30 -10.62
CA ILE A 69 -8.65 13.59 -11.32
C ILE A 69 -9.34 13.44 -12.68
N SER A 70 -8.96 12.40 -13.47
CA SER A 70 -9.45 12.25 -14.83
C SER A 70 -9.42 10.81 -15.33
N PRO A 71 -10.44 10.36 -16.09
CA PRO A 71 -10.42 9.07 -16.77
C PRO A 71 -9.36 8.97 -17.88
N LEU A 72 -8.78 10.10 -18.31
CA LEU A 72 -7.69 10.11 -19.28
C LEU A 72 -6.45 9.39 -18.78
N PHE A 73 -6.19 9.40 -17.47
CA PHE A 73 -5.10 8.65 -16.87
C PHE A 73 -5.27 7.15 -17.10
N GLY A 74 -6.44 6.60 -16.76
CA GLY A 74 -6.77 5.19 -17.00
C GLY A 74 -6.74 4.82 -18.49
N ALA A 75 -7.25 5.69 -19.36
CA ALA A 75 -7.22 5.47 -20.81
C ALA A 75 -5.79 5.47 -21.39
N THR A 76 -4.89 6.27 -20.82
CA THR A 76 -3.47 6.27 -21.20
C THR A 76 -2.79 4.98 -20.78
N LEU A 77 -3.01 4.54 -19.54
CA LEU A 77 -2.49 3.26 -19.05
C LEU A 77 -3.07 2.07 -19.80
N ALA A 78 -4.35 2.11 -20.20
CA ALA A 78 -4.97 1.08 -21.03
C ALA A 78 -4.24 0.89 -22.38
N ARG A 79 -3.87 2.00 -23.04
CA ARG A 79 -3.10 1.92 -24.30
C ARG A 79 -1.73 1.29 -24.09
N ALA A 80 -1.00 1.69 -23.06
CA ALA A 80 0.29 1.10 -22.71
C ALA A 80 0.13 -0.39 -22.36
N SER A 81 -0.88 -0.72 -21.56
CA SER A 81 -1.20 -2.10 -21.17
C SER A 81 -1.53 -2.97 -22.38
N ALA A 82 -2.33 -2.48 -23.34
CA ALA A 82 -2.66 -3.22 -24.56
C ALA A 82 -1.41 -3.63 -25.37
N ALA A 83 -0.44 -2.71 -25.49
CA ALA A 83 0.82 -2.99 -26.19
C ALA A 83 1.68 -4.06 -25.48
N ILE A 84 1.69 -4.07 -24.16
CA ILE A 84 2.41 -5.08 -23.36
C ILE A 84 1.66 -6.41 -23.39
N MET A 85 0.34 -6.40 -23.21
CA MET A 85 -0.51 -7.59 -23.23
C MET A 85 -0.40 -8.36 -24.56
N ALA A 86 -0.24 -7.68 -25.69
CA ALA A 86 -0.01 -8.29 -26.98
C ALA A 86 1.28 -9.13 -27.05
N GLN A 87 2.24 -8.88 -26.15
CA GLN A 87 3.54 -9.56 -26.10
C GLN A 87 3.65 -10.54 -24.92
N THR A 88 2.77 -10.44 -23.92
CA THR A 88 2.88 -11.22 -22.69
C THR A 88 1.66 -12.10 -22.45
N GLY A 89 0.50 -11.50 -22.22
CA GLY A 89 -0.75 -12.22 -21.95
C GLY A 89 -1.87 -11.26 -21.57
N PRO A 90 -3.15 -11.67 -21.74
CA PRO A 90 -4.32 -10.81 -21.58
C PRO A 90 -4.74 -10.62 -20.12
N ASN A 91 -3.78 -10.49 -19.21
CA ASN A 91 -4.04 -10.38 -17.78
C ASN A 91 -3.44 -9.12 -17.21
N ILE A 92 -4.13 -8.56 -16.20
CA ILE A 92 -3.68 -7.39 -15.44
C ILE A 92 -3.73 -7.71 -13.96
N ILE A 93 -2.69 -7.31 -13.22
CA ILE A 93 -2.70 -7.23 -11.76
C ILE A 93 -2.57 -5.77 -11.36
N GLU A 94 -3.41 -5.31 -10.44
CA GLU A 94 -3.32 -3.99 -9.83
C GLU A 94 -3.10 -4.12 -8.32
N PHE A 95 -2.08 -3.44 -7.81
CA PHE A 95 -1.86 -3.30 -6.38
C PHE A 95 -2.58 -2.06 -5.86
N GLY A 96 -3.36 -2.20 -4.77
CA GLY A 96 -3.95 -1.08 -4.08
C GLY A 96 -4.87 -0.23 -4.97
N ALA A 97 -5.92 -0.82 -5.54
CA ALA A 97 -6.81 -0.14 -6.50
C ALA A 97 -7.63 1.02 -5.91
N GLY A 98 -7.45 1.36 -4.62
CA GLY A 98 -8.13 2.47 -3.95
C GLY A 98 -9.65 2.37 -4.08
N THR A 99 -10.28 3.34 -4.74
CA THR A 99 -11.74 3.34 -4.99
C THR A 99 -12.17 2.35 -6.08
N GLY A 100 -11.24 1.74 -6.83
CA GLY A 100 -11.51 0.93 -8.01
C GLY A 100 -11.67 1.75 -9.30
N LYS A 101 -11.50 3.08 -9.23
CA LYS A 101 -11.69 3.97 -10.38
C LYS A 101 -10.68 3.70 -11.48
N LEU A 102 -9.40 3.48 -11.16
CA LEU A 102 -8.39 3.16 -12.17
C LEU A 102 -8.71 1.87 -12.91
N ALA A 103 -9.04 0.80 -12.18
CA ALA A 103 -9.45 -0.48 -12.77
C ALA A 103 -10.62 -0.31 -13.74
N ARG A 104 -11.65 0.43 -13.32
CA ARG A 104 -12.82 0.71 -14.15
C ARG A 104 -12.47 1.48 -15.43
N ASP A 105 -11.67 2.55 -15.31
CA ASP A 105 -11.31 3.39 -16.44
C ASP A 105 -10.41 2.62 -17.43
N VAL A 106 -9.47 1.81 -16.94
CA VAL A 106 -8.60 0.93 -17.75
C VAL A 106 -9.44 -0.12 -18.49
N LEU A 107 -10.32 -0.84 -17.79
CA LEU A 107 -11.17 -1.88 -18.38
C LEU A 107 -12.13 -1.29 -19.41
N SER A 108 -12.74 -0.15 -19.12
CA SER A 108 -13.63 0.54 -20.07
C SER A 108 -12.88 0.96 -21.34
N ALA A 109 -11.66 1.49 -21.20
CA ALA A 109 -10.85 1.91 -22.33
C ALA A 109 -10.36 0.72 -23.18
N LEU A 110 -9.91 -0.38 -22.54
CA LEU A 110 -9.53 -1.62 -23.25
C LEU A 110 -10.70 -2.20 -24.02
N ASN A 111 -11.88 -2.25 -23.40
CA ASN A 111 -13.11 -2.71 -24.06
C ASN A 111 -13.46 -1.84 -25.29
N ALA A 112 -13.37 -0.51 -25.16
CA ALA A 112 -13.61 0.42 -26.26
C ALA A 112 -12.60 0.27 -27.42
N MET A 113 -11.39 -0.21 -27.13
CA MET A 113 -10.37 -0.54 -28.13
C MET A 113 -10.52 -1.95 -28.70
N GLY A 114 -11.47 -2.76 -28.25
CA GLY A 114 -11.64 -4.16 -28.65
C GLY A 114 -10.55 -5.09 -28.11
N VAL A 115 -9.84 -4.68 -27.05
CA VAL A 115 -8.78 -5.48 -26.43
C VAL A 115 -9.39 -6.34 -25.31
N ALA A 116 -9.34 -7.66 -25.47
CA ALA A 116 -9.85 -8.59 -24.47
C ALA A 116 -8.94 -8.66 -23.24
N VAL A 117 -9.54 -8.63 -22.06
CA VAL A 117 -8.89 -8.88 -20.77
C VAL A 117 -9.47 -10.17 -20.21
N GLU A 118 -8.62 -11.19 -20.05
CA GLU A 118 -9.04 -12.49 -19.50
C GLU A 118 -9.22 -12.40 -17.98
N SER A 119 -8.31 -11.74 -17.29
CA SER A 119 -8.42 -11.48 -15.87
C SER A 119 -7.86 -10.12 -15.47
N TYR A 120 -8.59 -9.44 -14.59
CA TYR A 120 -8.11 -8.28 -13.85
C TYR A 120 -8.10 -8.60 -12.37
N THR A 121 -6.93 -8.72 -11.80
CA THR A 121 -6.74 -9.16 -10.41
C THR A 121 -6.32 -7.97 -9.56
N ILE A 122 -7.07 -7.69 -8.51
CA ILE A 122 -6.72 -6.63 -7.54
C ILE A 122 -6.14 -7.29 -6.29
N ILE A 123 -4.98 -6.79 -5.85
CA ILE A 123 -4.39 -7.14 -4.56
C ILE A 123 -4.72 -6.01 -3.60
N GLU A 124 -5.62 -6.30 -2.64
CA GLU A 124 -6.14 -5.33 -1.67
C GLU A 124 -6.20 -5.95 -0.27
N LEU A 125 -5.56 -5.30 0.68
CA LEU A 125 -5.51 -5.73 2.09
C LEU A 125 -6.66 -5.16 2.93
N SER A 126 -7.17 -3.98 2.55
CA SER A 126 -8.29 -3.34 3.24
C SER A 126 -9.62 -3.96 2.85
N GLY A 127 -10.32 -4.56 3.81
CA GLY A 127 -11.67 -5.11 3.60
C GLY A 127 -12.69 -4.03 3.19
N GLU A 128 -12.55 -2.81 3.68
CA GLU A 128 -13.40 -1.68 3.34
C GLU A 128 -13.20 -1.24 1.88
N LEU A 129 -11.94 -1.04 1.46
CA LEU A 129 -11.63 -0.68 0.07
C LEU A 129 -12.06 -1.79 -0.88
N ARG A 130 -11.82 -3.05 -0.53
CA ARG A 130 -12.29 -4.20 -1.31
C ARG A 130 -13.80 -4.19 -1.53
N ALA A 131 -14.60 -3.90 -0.49
CA ALA A 131 -16.06 -3.80 -0.63
C ALA A 131 -16.48 -2.66 -1.58
N ARG A 132 -15.83 -1.51 -1.51
CA ARG A 132 -16.05 -0.39 -2.44
C ARG A 132 -15.68 -0.77 -3.88
N GLN A 133 -14.53 -1.42 -4.07
CA GLN A 133 -14.06 -1.90 -5.37
C GLN A 133 -15.04 -2.93 -5.97
N GLN A 134 -15.57 -3.85 -5.17
CA GLN A 134 -16.57 -4.82 -5.62
C GLN A 134 -17.85 -4.16 -6.15
N GLU A 135 -18.32 -3.12 -5.47
CA GLU A 135 -19.48 -2.36 -5.96
C GLU A 135 -19.14 -1.55 -7.23
N ALA A 136 -17.98 -0.88 -7.25
CA ALA A 136 -17.56 -0.05 -8.38
C ALA A 136 -17.28 -0.85 -9.67
N LEU A 137 -16.92 -2.14 -9.54
CA LEU A 137 -16.47 -3.00 -10.63
C LEU A 137 -17.42 -4.16 -10.92
N LYS A 138 -18.63 -4.16 -10.36
CA LYS A 138 -19.61 -5.26 -10.47
C LYS A 138 -20.02 -5.62 -11.89
N GLU A 139 -19.88 -4.71 -12.84
CA GLU A 139 -20.16 -4.92 -14.27
C GLU A 139 -19.05 -5.69 -15.01
N PHE A 140 -17.86 -5.81 -14.41
CA PHE A 140 -16.70 -6.46 -15.02
C PHE A 140 -16.49 -7.86 -14.42
N ALA A 141 -17.09 -8.89 -15.04
CA ALA A 141 -17.06 -10.27 -14.53
C ALA A 141 -15.64 -10.87 -14.42
N GLN A 142 -14.66 -10.35 -15.16
CA GLN A 142 -13.26 -10.79 -15.13
C GLN A 142 -12.46 -10.24 -13.95
N VAL A 143 -13.04 -9.35 -13.12
CA VAL A 143 -12.35 -8.77 -11.94
C VAL A 143 -12.42 -9.76 -10.78
N ARG A 144 -11.27 -9.96 -10.14
CA ARG A 144 -11.12 -10.80 -8.95
C ARG A 144 -10.16 -10.19 -7.96
N TRP A 145 -10.21 -10.64 -6.69
CA TRP A 145 -9.38 -10.13 -5.59
C TRP A 145 -8.53 -11.24 -5.00
N LEU A 146 -7.24 -10.93 -4.79
CA LEU A 146 -6.29 -11.77 -4.08
C LEU A 146 -5.71 -11.01 -2.87
N HIS A 147 -5.14 -11.78 -1.94
CA HIS A 147 -4.42 -11.24 -0.76
C HIS A 147 -2.90 -11.26 -0.94
N ALA A 148 -2.40 -11.96 -1.95
CA ALA A 148 -0.99 -12.08 -2.26
C ALA A 148 -0.77 -12.20 -3.77
N PHE A 149 0.45 -11.92 -4.20
CA PHE A 149 0.86 -12.12 -5.59
C PHE A 149 0.87 -13.61 -5.91
N PRO A 150 0.42 -14.04 -7.10
CA PRO A 150 0.48 -15.44 -7.49
C PRO A 150 1.93 -15.88 -7.78
N ASP A 151 2.22 -17.16 -7.65
CA ASP A 151 3.56 -17.74 -7.89
C ASP A 151 4.07 -17.52 -9.33
N SER A 152 3.16 -17.37 -10.26
CA SER A 152 3.47 -17.07 -11.66
C SER A 152 2.42 -16.15 -12.28
N PHE A 153 2.87 -15.25 -13.12
CA PHE A 153 2.00 -14.30 -13.81
C PHE A 153 2.56 -13.92 -15.19
N GLN A 154 1.68 -13.78 -16.16
CA GLN A 154 1.99 -13.23 -17.48
C GLN A 154 0.97 -12.16 -17.83
N GLY A 155 1.43 -10.94 -18.09
CA GLY A 155 0.56 -9.79 -18.34
C GLY A 155 1.17 -8.49 -17.84
N VAL A 156 0.31 -7.56 -17.41
CA VAL A 156 0.67 -6.23 -16.93
C VAL A 156 0.46 -6.12 -15.43
N VAL A 157 1.42 -5.55 -14.73
CA VAL A 157 1.30 -5.18 -13.33
C VAL A 157 1.17 -3.66 -13.23
N LEU A 158 0.09 -3.19 -12.60
CA LEU A 158 -0.16 -1.79 -12.30
C LEU A 158 0.03 -1.55 -10.79
N ALA A 159 0.76 -0.50 -10.45
CA ALA A 159 0.97 -0.05 -9.07
C ALA A 159 1.07 1.47 -9.08
N ASN A 160 -0.05 2.14 -8.80
CA ASN A 160 -0.10 3.60 -8.77
C ASN A 160 -0.09 4.10 -7.33
N GLU A 161 0.99 4.79 -6.92
CA GLU A 161 1.15 5.33 -5.56
C GLU A 161 0.90 4.28 -4.47
N VAL A 162 1.59 3.14 -4.55
CA VAL A 162 1.39 1.99 -3.65
C VAL A 162 2.59 1.73 -2.76
N LEU A 163 3.81 2.00 -3.26
CA LEU A 163 5.05 1.64 -2.56
C LEU A 163 5.21 2.38 -1.23
N ASP A 164 4.71 3.60 -1.13
CA ASP A 164 4.69 4.42 0.08
C ASP A 164 3.71 3.90 1.16
N ALA A 165 2.75 3.06 0.75
CA ALA A 165 1.80 2.40 1.66
C ALA A 165 2.19 0.95 2.03
N MET A 166 3.25 0.41 1.44
CA MET A 166 3.73 -0.94 1.76
C MET A 166 4.62 -0.92 3.00
N PRO A 167 4.32 -1.71 4.05
CA PRO A 167 5.20 -1.84 5.20
C PRO A 167 6.61 -2.27 4.79
N VAL A 168 7.61 -1.48 5.17
CA VAL A 168 9.01 -1.69 4.76
C VAL A 168 9.92 -1.93 5.95
N GLU A 169 10.97 -2.72 5.74
CA GLU A 169 12.09 -2.78 6.66
C GLU A 169 12.96 -1.53 6.49
N LEU A 170 13.20 -0.84 7.59
CA LEU A 170 14.09 0.31 7.62
C LEU A 170 15.44 -0.11 8.19
N VAL A 171 16.50 0.15 7.47
CA VAL A 171 17.86 -0.20 7.88
C VAL A 171 18.78 1.00 7.85
N VAL A 172 19.74 1.04 8.76
CA VAL A 172 20.73 2.10 8.89
C VAL A 172 22.13 1.51 8.96
N LYS A 173 23.13 2.23 8.48
CA LYS A 173 24.52 1.82 8.59
C LYS A 173 25.18 2.63 9.71
N GLU A 174 25.59 1.96 10.79
CA GLU A 174 26.25 2.57 11.95
C GLU A 174 27.57 1.87 12.21
N GLY A 175 28.65 2.64 12.30
CA GLY A 175 29.99 2.10 12.54
C GLY A 175 30.45 1.08 11.49
N GLY A 176 29.97 1.20 10.25
CA GLY A 176 30.26 0.25 9.16
C GLY A 176 29.40 -1.00 9.17
N GLN A 177 28.50 -1.17 10.14
CA GLN A 177 27.60 -2.33 10.25
C GLN A 177 26.16 -1.92 9.94
N TRP A 178 25.45 -2.79 9.24
CA TRP A 178 24.02 -2.62 9.03
C TRP A 178 23.24 -2.96 10.30
N ARG A 179 22.27 -2.10 10.65
CA ARG A 179 21.35 -2.26 11.77
C ARG A 179 19.93 -2.14 11.28
N ARG A 180 19.01 -2.85 11.94
CA ARG A 180 17.56 -2.69 11.73
C ARG A 180 17.04 -1.54 12.57
N GLN A 181 16.27 -0.65 11.98
CA GLN A 181 15.55 0.37 12.73
C GLN A 181 14.28 -0.22 13.35
N MET A 182 14.26 -0.22 14.66
CA MET A 182 13.09 -0.56 15.46
C MET A 182 12.39 0.71 15.92
N VAL A 183 11.14 0.59 16.32
CA VAL A 183 10.37 1.66 16.98
C VAL A 183 10.17 1.28 18.43
N THR A 184 10.58 2.16 19.33
CA THR A 184 10.45 2.06 20.78
C THR A 184 9.69 3.26 21.33
N ILE A 185 9.58 3.37 22.66
CA ILE A 185 9.00 4.52 23.37
C ILE A 185 10.05 5.11 24.30
N GLU A 186 10.41 6.37 24.06
CA GLU A 186 11.27 7.18 24.91
C GLU A 186 10.50 8.44 25.37
N ASP A 187 10.48 8.73 26.64
CA ASP A 187 9.76 9.88 27.22
C ASP A 187 8.31 10.03 26.75
N GLY A 188 7.61 8.89 26.58
CA GLY A 188 6.22 8.84 26.13
C GLY A 188 6.00 9.14 24.66
N ARG A 189 7.04 9.11 23.83
CA ARG A 189 7.00 9.32 22.38
C ARG A 189 7.64 8.15 21.63
N PHE A 190 7.18 7.91 20.42
CA PHE A 190 7.83 6.95 19.54
C PHE A 190 9.22 7.48 19.16
N ALA A 191 10.21 6.61 19.27
CA ALA A 191 11.61 6.88 18.93
C ALA A 191 12.17 5.72 18.10
N PHE A 192 13.30 5.95 17.43
CA PHE A 192 14.03 4.90 16.72
C PHE A 192 15.11 4.31 17.62
N GLU A 193 15.23 2.98 17.55
CA GLU A 193 16.28 2.22 18.19
C GLU A 193 16.92 1.28 17.16
N ALA A 194 18.28 1.24 17.12
CA ALA A 194 19.00 0.35 16.22
C ALA A 194 19.21 -1.01 16.85
N ALA A 195 18.78 -2.08 16.17
CA ALA A 195 18.94 -3.47 16.60
C ALA A 195 19.79 -4.29 15.60
N GLU A 196 20.19 -5.48 16.00
CA GLU A 196 20.86 -6.41 15.11
C GLU A 196 19.95 -6.89 13.99
N LEU A 197 20.54 -7.12 12.81
CA LEU A 197 19.84 -7.71 11.67
C LEU A 197 19.83 -9.24 11.80
N ASP A 198 18.72 -9.85 11.39
CA ASP A 198 18.73 -11.28 11.11
C ASP A 198 19.50 -11.58 9.80
N THR A 199 19.93 -12.83 9.67
CA THR A 199 20.74 -13.28 8.52
C THR A 199 20.00 -13.17 7.18
N ALA A 200 18.67 -13.29 7.17
CA ALA A 200 17.86 -13.22 5.96
C ALA A 200 17.82 -11.77 5.44
N LEU A 201 17.57 -10.80 6.32
CA LEU A 201 17.54 -9.38 5.95
C LEU A 201 18.94 -8.89 5.54
N LEU A 202 20.00 -9.35 6.24
CA LEU A 202 21.38 -9.04 5.84
C LEU A 202 21.70 -9.56 4.43
N ALA A 203 21.26 -10.77 4.10
CA ALA A 203 21.42 -11.33 2.76
C ALA A 203 20.62 -10.58 1.68
N GLN A 204 19.46 -10.01 2.03
CA GLN A 204 18.70 -9.15 1.12
C GLN A 204 19.44 -7.83 0.86
N ILE A 205 19.97 -7.19 1.89
CA ILE A 205 20.76 -5.95 1.78
C ILE A 205 21.96 -6.17 0.83
N ALA A 206 22.72 -7.24 1.06
CA ALA A 206 23.88 -7.57 0.23
C ALA A 206 23.54 -7.78 -1.26
N ARG A 207 22.33 -8.27 -1.56
CA ARG A 207 21.87 -8.44 -2.95
C ARG A 207 21.36 -7.15 -3.57
N GLN A 208 20.69 -6.30 -2.81
CA GLN A 208 20.02 -5.10 -3.32
C GLN A 208 20.92 -3.86 -3.31
N ILE A 209 21.89 -3.81 -2.40
CA ILE A 209 22.79 -2.67 -2.20
C ILE A 209 24.24 -3.18 -2.20
N PRO A 210 24.73 -3.74 -3.31
CA PRO A 210 26.05 -4.44 -3.33
C PRO A 210 27.26 -3.53 -3.10
N ASN A 211 27.10 -2.21 -3.23
CA ASN A 211 28.18 -1.22 -3.12
C ASN A 211 27.91 -0.14 -2.05
N ALA A 212 27.08 -0.42 -1.07
CA ALA A 212 26.85 0.52 0.03
C ALA A 212 28.04 0.49 1.01
N GLU A 213 29.12 1.21 0.65
CA GLU A 213 30.25 1.53 1.54
C GLU A 213 29.86 2.56 2.60
#